data_21c19280a2e82fbf6a4d28071b23f352
#
_entry.id   21c19280a2e82fbf6a4d28071b23f352
#
_cell.length_a   1.000
_cell.length_b   1.000
_cell.length_c   1.000
_cell.angle_alpha   90.00
_cell.angle_beta   90.00
_cell.angle_gamma   90.00
#
_symmetry.space_group_name_H-M   'P 1'
#
loop_
_entity.id
_entity.type
_entity.pdbx_description
1 polymer ?
#
loop_
_entity_poly.entity_id
_entity_poly.type
_entity_poly.pdbx_seq_one_letter_code
_entity_poly.pdbx_strand_id
1 'polypeptide(L)'
;MTQPLAGLIGTHQLYIDGTWRPASDGGVRALINPANGTEFISVDEASADDATAAVTAARTTFDDGKWPATPVAERAALLRRIADLLVRDKADLAYIETLDTGKTLAESEIDIDDVESVFRYYASLVETSADRLVDVGNPAVISRVVREPIGVCVLIAPWNYPLLQISWKIAPALAAGCTMVAKPSEVTPLSTIAFVRLCEEAGVPAGVLNLVQGSGAVLGPALTDNPDVDFISFTGGLQTGIVISETAAKHVTKVAVELGGKNPHIVFDDADWESSVDQVLTGVFL
;
A
#
# COMPACT_ATOMS: atom_id res chain seq x y z
N MET A 1 23.05 -20.45 0.51
CA MET A 1 23.65 -19.40 1.35
C MET A 1 22.73 -18.20 1.21
N THR A 2 21.97 -17.90 2.24
CA THR A 2 21.08 -16.71 2.28
C THR A 2 21.95 -15.46 2.21
N GLN A 3 21.66 -14.57 1.27
CA GLN A 3 22.27 -13.24 1.26
C GLN A 3 22.02 -12.55 2.62
N PRO A 4 22.94 -11.70 3.10
CA PRO A 4 22.66 -10.88 4.27
C PRO A 4 21.36 -10.07 4.04
N LEU A 5 20.49 -9.96 5.04
CA LEU A 5 19.21 -9.25 4.96
C LEU A 5 19.34 -7.84 4.38
N ALA A 6 20.41 -7.13 4.77
CA ALA A 6 20.76 -5.81 4.21
C ALA A 6 20.95 -5.83 2.67
N GLY A 7 21.43 -6.96 2.11
CA GLY A 7 21.57 -7.13 0.65
C GLY A 7 20.23 -7.36 -0.04
N LEU A 8 19.28 -8.02 0.63
CA LEU A 8 17.94 -8.27 0.09
C LEU A 8 17.09 -7.00 0.08
N ILE A 9 17.13 -6.22 1.14
CA ILE A 9 16.36 -4.96 1.25
C ILE A 9 17.04 -3.85 0.42
N GLY A 10 18.39 -3.86 0.36
CA GLY A 10 19.26 -2.94 -0.41
C GLY A 10 19.40 -1.54 0.17
N THR A 11 18.36 -0.96 0.76
CA THR A 11 18.38 0.32 1.48
C THR A 11 17.39 0.28 2.63
N HIS A 12 17.61 1.13 3.62
CA HIS A 12 16.74 1.29 4.80
C HIS A 12 16.13 2.70 4.85
N GLN A 13 16.29 3.44 3.77
CA GLN A 13 15.99 4.87 3.66
C GLN A 13 14.53 5.13 3.29
N LEU A 14 14.14 6.39 3.36
CA LEU A 14 12.90 6.92 2.80
C LEU A 14 13.05 7.01 1.28
N TYR A 15 11.93 6.90 0.55
CA TYR A 15 11.91 7.13 -0.89
C TYR A 15 10.99 8.29 -1.22
N ILE A 16 11.56 9.42 -1.63
CA ILE A 16 10.81 10.64 -1.91
C ILE A 16 11.32 11.25 -3.22
N ASP A 17 10.39 11.55 -4.11
CA ASP A 17 10.65 12.17 -5.42
C ASP A 17 11.70 11.39 -6.24
N GLY A 18 11.56 10.06 -6.29
CA GLY A 18 12.48 9.19 -7.02
C GLY A 18 13.87 9.04 -6.40
N THR A 19 14.05 9.43 -5.14
CA THR A 19 15.36 9.40 -4.49
C THR A 19 15.29 8.73 -3.12
N TRP A 20 16.16 7.75 -2.90
CA TRP A 20 16.41 7.17 -1.57
C TRP A 20 17.24 8.16 -0.75
N ARG A 21 16.75 8.48 0.45
CA ARG A 21 17.42 9.46 1.31
C ARG A 21 17.20 9.13 2.79
N PRO A 22 18.16 9.50 3.67
CA PRO A 22 17.98 9.36 5.11
C PRO A 22 16.86 10.28 5.62
N ALA A 23 16.35 9.98 6.82
CA ALA A 23 15.44 10.87 7.53
C ALA A 23 16.10 12.24 7.76
N SER A 24 15.36 13.32 7.57
CA SER A 24 15.89 14.70 7.60
C SER A 24 16.43 15.13 8.95
N ASP A 25 15.92 14.54 10.04
CA ASP A 25 16.37 14.78 11.42
C ASP A 25 17.34 13.69 11.93
N GLY A 26 17.70 12.72 11.07
CA GLY A 26 18.56 11.60 11.43
C GLY A 26 17.86 10.53 12.28
N GLY A 27 16.52 10.53 12.33
CA GLY A 27 15.72 9.52 13.03
C GLY A 27 16.00 8.11 12.53
N VAL A 28 16.19 7.16 13.46
CA VAL A 28 16.44 5.75 13.17
C VAL A 28 15.62 4.89 14.12
N ARG A 29 15.00 3.85 13.58
CA ARG A 29 14.25 2.84 14.34
C ARG A 29 14.90 1.47 14.22
N ALA A 30 15.23 0.87 15.36
CA ALA A 30 15.59 -0.55 15.43
C ALA A 30 14.33 -1.42 15.30
N LEU A 31 14.39 -2.43 14.46
CA LEU A 31 13.32 -3.41 14.28
C LEU A 31 13.62 -4.66 15.09
N ILE A 32 12.58 -5.19 15.70
CA ILE A 32 12.66 -6.34 16.61
C ILE A 32 12.15 -7.57 15.88
N ASN A 33 12.96 -8.63 15.81
CA ASN A 33 12.50 -9.91 15.33
C ASN A 33 11.51 -10.53 16.36
N PRO A 34 10.24 -10.70 16.00
CA PRO A 34 9.23 -11.19 16.94
C PRO A 34 9.45 -12.63 17.40
N ALA A 35 10.21 -13.43 16.64
CA ALA A 35 10.49 -14.83 17.00
C ALA A 35 11.44 -14.96 18.21
N ASN A 36 12.32 -13.99 18.45
CA ASN A 36 13.33 -14.06 19.51
C ASN A 36 13.47 -12.79 20.35
N GLY A 37 12.76 -11.72 20.02
CA GLY A 37 12.78 -10.44 20.74
C GLY A 37 14.07 -9.63 20.58
N THR A 38 14.93 -9.96 19.62
CA THR A 38 16.21 -9.24 19.43
C THR A 38 16.10 -8.21 18.30
N GLU A 39 16.87 -7.11 18.44
CA GLU A 39 17.09 -6.20 17.33
C GLU A 39 17.85 -6.92 16.22
N PHE A 40 17.42 -6.77 14.96
CA PHE A 40 18.04 -7.44 13.83
C PHE A 40 18.42 -6.50 12.68
N ILE A 41 17.77 -5.35 12.57
CA ILE A 41 18.07 -4.33 11.56
C ILE A 41 17.54 -2.97 12.03
N SER A 42 18.07 -1.88 11.49
CA SER A 42 17.52 -0.53 11.70
C SER A 42 17.14 0.12 10.38
N VAL A 43 16.07 0.91 10.40
CA VAL A 43 15.59 1.70 9.25
C VAL A 43 15.55 3.18 9.62
N ASP A 44 15.65 4.06 8.63
CA ASP A 44 15.41 5.48 8.83
C ASP A 44 13.96 5.70 9.26
N GLU A 45 13.75 6.52 10.28
CA GLU A 45 12.43 6.89 10.82
C GLU A 45 12.10 8.32 10.41
N ALA A 46 11.11 8.47 9.52
CA ALA A 46 10.73 9.76 8.97
C ALA A 46 10.23 10.73 10.02
N SER A 47 10.57 11.99 9.86
CA SER A 47 10.02 13.14 10.59
C SER A 47 8.69 13.63 9.97
N ALA A 48 8.00 14.54 10.65
CA ALA A 48 6.84 15.23 10.09
C ALA A 48 7.19 16.05 8.82
N ASP A 49 8.39 16.61 8.78
CA ASP A 49 8.89 17.37 7.62
C ASP A 49 9.12 16.44 6.41
N ASP A 50 9.62 15.23 6.63
CA ASP A 50 9.76 14.22 5.57
C ASP A 50 8.40 13.79 5.01
N ALA A 51 7.40 13.61 5.88
CA ALA A 51 6.04 13.28 5.46
C ALA A 51 5.44 14.42 4.61
N THR A 52 5.63 15.67 5.03
CA THR A 52 5.19 16.85 4.26
C THR A 52 5.92 16.95 2.93
N ALA A 53 7.23 16.69 2.89
CA ALA A 53 8.01 16.66 1.65
C ALA A 53 7.53 15.57 0.67
N ALA A 54 7.14 14.39 1.19
CA ALA A 54 6.57 13.31 0.38
C ALA A 54 5.22 13.70 -0.24
N VAL A 55 4.33 14.35 0.53
CA VAL A 55 3.06 14.87 0.00
C VAL A 55 3.30 15.96 -1.05
N THR A 56 4.24 16.88 -0.79
CA THR A 56 4.60 17.94 -1.75
C THR A 56 5.13 17.36 -3.07
N ALA A 57 5.98 16.32 -3.02
CA ALA A 57 6.47 15.62 -4.19
C ALA A 57 5.32 14.98 -4.98
N ALA A 58 4.42 14.27 -4.28
CA ALA A 58 3.25 13.66 -4.89
C ALA A 58 2.33 14.70 -5.55
N ARG A 59 2.06 15.83 -4.88
CA ARG A 59 1.23 16.93 -5.38
C ARG A 59 1.86 17.57 -6.63
N THR A 60 3.14 17.91 -6.58
CA THR A 60 3.86 18.49 -7.70
C THR A 60 3.81 17.58 -8.93
N THR A 61 4.02 16.27 -8.73
CA THR A 61 3.97 15.27 -9.80
C THR A 61 2.56 15.09 -10.37
N PHE A 62 1.52 15.16 -9.52
CA PHE A 62 0.14 15.10 -9.98
C PHE A 62 -0.23 16.32 -10.81
N ASP A 63 0.09 17.52 -10.32
CA ASP A 63 -0.30 18.80 -10.91
C ASP A 63 0.46 19.10 -12.21
N ASP A 64 1.66 18.51 -12.43
CA ASP A 64 2.37 18.61 -13.71
C ASP A 64 1.61 17.87 -14.85
N GLY A 65 0.65 17.03 -14.50
CA GLY A 65 -0.32 16.39 -15.40
C GLY A 65 0.22 15.23 -16.23
N LYS A 66 1.55 14.95 -16.22
CA LYS A 66 2.11 13.91 -17.09
C LYS A 66 1.66 12.52 -16.66
N TRP A 67 1.74 12.21 -15.36
CA TRP A 67 1.34 10.91 -14.86
C TRP A 67 -0.17 10.67 -14.98
N PRO A 68 -1.07 11.58 -14.55
CA PRO A 68 -2.50 11.44 -14.76
C PRO A 68 -2.90 11.26 -16.23
N ALA A 69 -2.17 11.91 -17.15
CA ALA A 69 -2.42 11.80 -18.59
C ALA A 69 -1.78 10.57 -19.25
N THR A 70 -1.01 9.76 -18.52
CA THR A 70 -0.40 8.53 -19.04
C THR A 70 -1.48 7.59 -19.59
N PRO A 71 -1.33 7.09 -20.84
CA PRO A 71 -2.29 6.17 -21.42
C PRO A 71 -2.55 4.94 -20.54
N VAL A 72 -3.81 4.50 -20.51
CA VAL A 72 -4.24 3.32 -19.72
C VAL A 72 -3.38 2.08 -20.01
N ALA A 73 -3.08 1.84 -21.29
CA ALA A 73 -2.26 0.69 -21.72
C ALA A 73 -0.82 0.75 -21.14
N GLU A 74 -0.25 1.94 -20.99
CA GLU A 74 1.08 2.12 -20.40
C GLU A 74 1.06 1.87 -18.89
N ARG A 75 0.03 2.37 -18.17
CA ARG A 75 -0.16 2.07 -16.74
C ARG A 75 -0.40 0.59 -16.51
N ALA A 76 -1.22 -0.07 -17.34
CA ALA A 76 -1.44 -1.51 -17.27
C ALA A 76 -0.15 -2.32 -17.52
N ALA A 77 0.65 -1.89 -18.51
CA ALA A 77 1.95 -2.51 -18.76
C ALA A 77 2.93 -2.34 -17.59
N LEU A 78 2.92 -1.17 -16.92
CA LEU A 78 3.71 -0.93 -15.72
C LEU A 78 3.30 -1.88 -14.58
N LEU A 79 1.99 -2.02 -14.32
CA LEU A 79 1.48 -2.94 -13.30
C LEU A 79 1.90 -4.40 -13.58
N ARG A 80 1.87 -4.84 -14.84
CA ARG A 80 2.35 -6.18 -15.23
C ARG A 80 3.84 -6.35 -14.99
N ARG A 81 4.67 -5.34 -15.31
CA ARG A 81 6.11 -5.39 -14.99
C ARG A 81 6.36 -5.52 -13.49
N ILE A 82 5.61 -4.79 -12.66
CA ILE A 82 5.70 -4.95 -11.20
C ILE A 82 5.33 -6.38 -10.79
N ALA A 83 4.25 -6.94 -11.34
CA ALA A 83 3.85 -8.33 -11.09
C ALA A 83 4.95 -9.33 -11.50
N ASP A 84 5.59 -9.13 -12.64
CA ASP A 84 6.69 -10.01 -13.10
C ASP A 84 7.91 -9.93 -12.15
N LEU A 85 8.23 -8.76 -11.62
CA LEU A 85 9.29 -8.58 -10.63
C LEU A 85 8.94 -9.20 -9.27
N LEU A 86 7.67 -9.14 -8.85
CA LEU A 86 7.18 -9.84 -7.66
C LEU A 86 7.36 -11.36 -7.77
N VAL A 87 7.05 -11.94 -8.93
CA VAL A 87 7.31 -13.37 -9.19
C VAL A 87 8.80 -13.69 -9.14
N ARG A 88 9.64 -12.84 -9.74
CA ARG A 88 11.11 -13.02 -9.75
C ARG A 88 11.67 -13.07 -8.32
N ASP A 89 11.24 -12.13 -7.46
CA ASP A 89 11.83 -11.92 -6.14
C ASP A 89 10.97 -12.50 -5.00
N LYS A 90 9.99 -13.36 -5.33
CA LYS A 90 9.03 -13.93 -4.37
C LYS A 90 9.70 -14.52 -3.14
N ALA A 91 10.72 -15.35 -3.32
CA ALA A 91 11.39 -16.02 -2.21
C ALA A 91 12.06 -15.05 -1.23
N ASP A 92 12.67 -13.98 -1.75
CA ASP A 92 13.33 -12.96 -0.95
C ASP A 92 12.31 -12.09 -0.21
N LEU A 93 11.22 -11.68 -0.88
CA LEU A 93 10.14 -10.92 -0.27
C LEU A 93 9.42 -11.71 0.83
N ALA A 94 9.10 -12.99 0.59
CA ALA A 94 8.49 -13.86 1.59
C ALA A 94 9.39 -14.07 2.82
N TYR A 95 10.70 -14.19 2.60
CA TYR A 95 11.65 -14.31 3.70
C TYR A 95 11.72 -13.01 4.54
N ILE A 96 11.74 -11.85 3.89
CA ILE A 96 11.70 -10.54 4.55
C ILE A 96 10.41 -10.41 5.36
N GLU A 97 9.25 -10.74 4.77
CA GLU A 97 7.93 -10.67 5.42
C GLU A 97 7.89 -11.56 6.67
N THR A 98 8.41 -12.80 6.58
CA THR A 98 8.50 -13.72 7.73
C THR A 98 9.37 -13.16 8.85
N LEU A 99 10.52 -12.58 8.54
CA LEU A 99 11.42 -12.01 9.54
C LEU A 99 10.81 -10.82 10.27
N ASP A 100 10.11 -9.98 9.52
CA ASP A 100 9.55 -8.71 10.00
C ASP A 100 8.26 -8.94 10.82
N THR A 101 7.39 -9.87 10.38
CA THR A 101 6.08 -10.10 10.98
C THR A 101 6.03 -11.27 11.95
N GLY A 102 6.93 -12.25 11.81
CA GLY A 102 6.90 -13.50 12.56
C GLY A 102 5.92 -14.56 12.02
N LYS A 103 5.21 -14.30 10.91
CA LYS A 103 4.37 -15.32 10.26
C LYS A 103 5.21 -16.45 9.66
N THR A 104 4.57 -17.56 9.32
CA THR A 104 5.29 -18.69 8.69
C THR A 104 5.74 -18.33 7.29
N LEU A 105 6.83 -18.93 6.81
CA LEU A 105 7.31 -18.72 5.46
C LEU A 105 6.27 -19.14 4.41
N ALA A 106 5.52 -20.22 4.68
CA ALA A 106 4.47 -20.68 3.78
C ALA A 106 3.34 -19.65 3.61
N GLU A 107 2.93 -18.97 4.70
CA GLU A 107 1.95 -17.87 4.64
C GLU A 107 2.52 -16.67 3.89
N SER A 108 3.78 -16.31 4.16
CA SER A 108 4.44 -15.22 3.45
C SER A 108 4.54 -15.48 1.95
N GLU A 109 4.81 -16.73 1.52
CA GLU A 109 4.82 -17.11 0.10
C GLU A 109 3.44 -16.95 -0.54
N ILE A 110 2.36 -17.30 0.16
CA ILE A 110 0.97 -17.11 -0.28
C ILE A 110 0.66 -15.61 -0.39
N ASP A 111 1.05 -14.81 0.61
CA ASP A 111 0.86 -13.36 0.60
C ASP A 111 1.52 -12.71 -0.64
N ILE A 112 2.73 -13.14 -1.03
CA ILE A 112 3.39 -12.59 -2.22
C ILE A 112 2.67 -13.01 -3.52
N ASP A 113 2.12 -14.23 -3.61
CA ASP A 113 1.28 -14.65 -4.75
C ASP A 113 0.02 -13.78 -4.84
N ASP A 114 -0.60 -13.46 -3.70
CA ASP A 114 -1.77 -12.58 -3.66
C ASP A 114 -1.41 -11.15 -4.08
N VAL A 115 -0.26 -10.63 -3.63
CA VAL A 115 0.25 -9.32 -4.06
C VAL A 115 0.41 -9.27 -5.58
N GLU A 116 1.04 -10.28 -6.16
CA GLU A 116 1.22 -10.41 -7.61
C GLU A 116 -0.14 -10.41 -8.35
N SER A 117 -1.06 -11.23 -7.88
CA SER A 117 -2.41 -11.35 -8.44
C SER A 117 -3.18 -10.03 -8.42
N VAL A 118 -3.04 -9.23 -7.38
CA VAL A 118 -3.63 -7.88 -7.25
C VAL A 118 -3.12 -6.96 -8.37
N PHE A 119 -1.82 -6.94 -8.64
CA PHE A 119 -1.26 -6.12 -9.71
C PHE A 119 -1.76 -6.56 -11.09
N ARG A 120 -1.85 -7.86 -11.38
CA ARG A 120 -2.42 -8.36 -12.65
C ARG A 120 -3.92 -8.06 -12.75
N TYR A 121 -4.65 -8.19 -11.65
CA TYR A 121 -6.07 -7.85 -11.61
C TYR A 121 -6.30 -6.39 -12.00
N TYR A 122 -5.60 -5.44 -11.36
CA TYR A 122 -5.77 -4.02 -11.67
C TYR A 122 -5.24 -3.62 -13.04
N ALA A 123 -4.21 -4.28 -13.57
CA ALA A 123 -3.78 -4.11 -14.94
C ALA A 123 -4.90 -4.49 -15.94
N SER A 124 -5.59 -5.60 -15.69
CA SER A 124 -6.70 -6.04 -16.55
C SER A 124 -7.95 -5.18 -16.35
N LEU A 125 -8.25 -4.81 -15.10
CA LEU A 125 -9.40 -3.99 -14.77
C LEU A 125 -9.34 -2.60 -15.42
N VAL A 126 -8.17 -1.94 -15.38
CA VAL A 126 -8.05 -0.59 -15.94
C VAL A 126 -8.20 -0.58 -17.46
N GLU A 127 -7.73 -1.62 -18.17
CA GLU A 127 -7.91 -1.76 -19.63
C GLU A 127 -9.35 -2.01 -20.04
N THR A 128 -10.14 -2.66 -19.18
CA THR A 128 -11.56 -2.97 -19.46
C THR A 128 -12.51 -1.91 -18.92
N SER A 129 -12.02 -0.97 -18.10
CA SER A 129 -12.82 0.12 -17.56
C SER A 129 -13.13 1.15 -18.64
N ALA A 130 -14.41 1.41 -18.88
CA ALA A 130 -14.86 2.36 -19.88
C ALA A 130 -15.70 3.48 -19.26
N ASP A 131 -15.64 4.64 -19.89
CA ASP A 131 -16.59 5.71 -19.68
C ASP A 131 -18.00 5.26 -20.10
N ARG A 132 -19.01 5.88 -19.53
CA ARG A 132 -20.40 5.52 -19.79
C ARG A 132 -21.18 6.69 -20.35
N LEU A 133 -21.88 6.49 -21.46
CA LEU A 133 -22.93 7.37 -21.92
C LEU A 133 -24.22 7.07 -21.14
N VAL A 134 -24.92 8.12 -20.72
CA VAL A 134 -26.16 8.05 -19.99
C VAL A 134 -27.26 8.67 -20.84
N ASP A 135 -28.31 7.90 -21.16
CA ASP A 135 -29.51 8.45 -21.80
C ASP A 135 -30.32 9.22 -20.76
N VAL A 136 -30.49 10.51 -21.00
CA VAL A 136 -31.27 11.43 -20.15
C VAL A 136 -32.64 11.73 -20.75
N GLY A 137 -33.06 10.99 -21.78
CA GLY A 137 -34.36 11.15 -22.43
C GLY A 137 -34.51 12.42 -23.28
N ASN A 138 -33.40 13.12 -23.55
CA ASN A 138 -33.37 14.30 -24.40
C ASN A 138 -32.30 14.15 -25.48
N PRO A 139 -32.66 13.98 -26.77
CA PRO A 139 -31.70 13.75 -27.85
C PRO A 139 -30.75 14.93 -28.12
N ALA A 140 -31.04 16.12 -27.61
CA ALA A 140 -30.18 17.28 -27.71
C ALA A 140 -29.08 17.34 -26.61
N VAL A 141 -29.09 16.40 -25.63
CA VAL A 141 -28.17 16.38 -24.51
C VAL A 141 -27.31 15.13 -24.59
N ILE A 142 -25.97 15.31 -24.50
CA ILE A 142 -25.00 14.23 -24.33
C ILE A 142 -24.57 14.24 -22.87
N SER A 143 -24.89 13.15 -22.14
CA SER A 143 -24.43 12.94 -20.75
C SER A 143 -23.40 11.83 -20.69
N ARG A 144 -22.24 12.10 -20.10
CA ARG A 144 -21.14 11.14 -19.95
C ARG A 144 -20.71 11.05 -18.50
N VAL A 145 -20.45 9.83 -18.04
CA VAL A 145 -19.71 9.58 -16.80
C VAL A 145 -18.27 9.27 -17.18
N VAL A 146 -17.37 10.14 -16.78
CA VAL A 146 -15.92 10.04 -17.05
C VAL A 146 -15.22 9.69 -15.73
N ARG A 147 -14.25 8.80 -15.78
CA ARG A 147 -13.41 8.41 -14.63
C ARG A 147 -12.09 9.16 -14.71
N GLU A 148 -11.77 9.86 -13.63
CA GLU A 148 -10.55 10.65 -13.52
C GLU A 148 -9.79 10.25 -12.25
N PRO A 149 -8.43 10.35 -12.23
CA PRO A 149 -7.66 10.16 -11.00
C PRO A 149 -8.11 11.14 -9.92
N ILE A 150 -8.22 10.65 -8.67
CA ILE A 150 -8.71 11.49 -7.57
C ILE A 150 -7.69 12.53 -7.12
N GLY A 151 -6.40 12.29 -7.36
CA GLY A 151 -5.33 13.18 -6.92
C GLY A 151 -4.22 12.48 -6.15
N VAL A 152 -3.79 13.10 -5.06
CA VAL A 152 -2.77 12.59 -4.13
C VAL A 152 -3.41 11.69 -3.10
N CYS A 153 -2.89 10.46 -2.97
CA CYS A 153 -3.38 9.44 -2.05
C CYS A 153 -2.39 9.19 -0.91
N VAL A 154 -2.85 9.20 0.33
CA VAL A 154 -2.10 8.68 1.48
C VAL A 154 -2.56 7.25 1.76
N LEU A 155 -1.62 6.31 1.73
CA LEU A 155 -1.88 4.87 1.82
C LEU A 155 -1.21 4.32 3.08
N ILE A 156 -2.01 3.93 4.08
CA ILE A 156 -1.52 3.48 5.39
C ILE A 156 -1.90 2.02 5.59
N ALA A 157 -0.90 1.17 5.84
CA ALA A 157 -1.06 -0.27 6.06
C ALA A 157 -0.71 -0.70 7.49
N PRO A 158 -1.35 -1.77 8.00
CA PRO A 158 -1.08 -2.34 9.31
C PRO A 158 0.17 -3.25 9.31
N TRP A 159 0.47 -3.81 10.48
CA TRP A 159 1.66 -4.64 10.71
C TRP A 159 1.49 -6.13 10.38
N ASN A 160 0.26 -6.64 10.35
CA ASN A 160 -0.01 -8.08 10.27
C ASN A 160 0.07 -8.66 8.83
N TYR A 161 -0.27 -7.87 7.82
CA TYR A 161 -0.15 -8.19 6.40
C TYR A 161 0.47 -6.99 5.66
N PRO A 162 1.72 -6.61 5.96
CA PRO A 162 2.28 -5.32 5.54
C PRO A 162 2.28 -5.15 4.02
N LEU A 163 2.88 -6.08 3.29
CA LEU A 163 2.97 -5.96 1.84
C LEU A 163 1.63 -6.20 1.14
N LEU A 164 0.86 -7.20 1.59
CA LEU A 164 -0.45 -7.48 1.00
C LEU A 164 -1.40 -6.29 1.14
N GLN A 165 -1.52 -5.72 2.34
CA GLN A 165 -2.43 -4.61 2.61
C GLN A 165 -2.01 -3.31 1.90
N ILE A 166 -0.72 -3.03 1.78
CA ILE A 166 -0.27 -1.84 1.07
C ILE A 166 -0.45 -2.00 -0.45
N SER A 167 -0.29 -3.23 -0.98
CA SER A 167 -0.49 -3.52 -2.40
C SER A 167 -1.92 -3.28 -2.87
N TRP A 168 -2.92 -3.60 -2.03
CA TRP A 168 -4.35 -3.34 -2.31
C TRP A 168 -4.67 -1.84 -2.43
N LYS A 169 -3.77 -0.99 -2.00
CA LYS A 169 -3.87 0.46 -2.08
C LYS A 169 -3.02 1.05 -3.21
N ILE A 170 -1.78 0.56 -3.37
CA ILE A 170 -0.84 1.05 -4.39
C ILE A 170 -1.29 0.65 -5.81
N ALA A 171 -1.69 -0.61 -6.01
CA ALA A 171 -2.06 -1.10 -7.34
C ALA A 171 -3.25 -0.32 -7.96
N PRO A 172 -4.40 -0.14 -7.26
CA PRO A 172 -5.50 0.68 -7.81
C PRO A 172 -5.12 2.16 -7.97
N ALA A 173 -4.29 2.73 -7.10
CA ALA A 173 -3.86 4.11 -7.21
C ALA A 173 -2.99 4.32 -8.47
N LEU A 174 -2.04 3.42 -8.75
CA LEU A 174 -1.26 3.42 -10.00
C LEU A 174 -2.16 3.21 -11.22
N ALA A 175 -3.08 2.24 -11.17
CA ALA A 175 -4.02 1.96 -12.25
C ALA A 175 -4.87 3.19 -12.60
N ALA A 176 -5.34 3.91 -11.58
CA ALA A 176 -6.17 5.11 -11.76
C ALA A 176 -5.37 6.33 -12.25
N GLY A 177 -4.05 6.35 -12.12
CA GLY A 177 -3.22 7.51 -12.45
C GLY A 177 -3.06 8.52 -11.30
N CYS A 178 -3.28 8.10 -10.06
CA CYS A 178 -3.04 8.88 -8.85
C CYS A 178 -1.54 8.91 -8.50
N THR A 179 -1.11 9.91 -7.76
CA THR A 179 0.16 9.93 -7.06
C THR A 179 -0.06 9.58 -5.59
N MET A 180 0.99 9.13 -4.89
CA MET A 180 0.77 8.59 -3.55
C MET A 180 1.95 8.70 -2.60
N VAL A 181 1.62 8.66 -1.30
CA VAL A 181 2.56 8.45 -0.21
C VAL A 181 2.16 7.17 0.52
N ALA A 182 3.03 6.17 0.48
CA ALA A 182 2.86 4.91 1.21
C ALA A 182 3.48 5.01 2.61
N LYS A 183 2.71 4.63 3.63
CA LYS A 183 3.17 4.53 5.02
C LYS A 183 2.87 3.13 5.56
N PRO A 184 3.83 2.21 5.55
CA PRO A 184 3.71 0.94 6.27
C PRO A 184 3.67 1.15 7.79
N SER A 185 3.33 0.10 8.54
CA SER A 185 3.53 0.11 9.99
C SER A 185 5.00 0.31 10.33
N GLU A 186 5.28 1.07 11.39
CA GLU A 186 6.64 1.31 11.89
C GLU A 186 7.34 0.06 12.42
N VAL A 187 6.60 -1.00 12.70
CA VAL A 187 7.17 -2.25 13.23
C VAL A 187 7.42 -3.29 12.15
N THR A 188 6.85 -3.14 10.95
CA THR A 188 6.99 -4.08 9.82
C THR A 188 7.12 -3.36 8.48
N PRO A 189 8.15 -2.52 8.26
CA PRO A 189 8.27 -1.75 7.03
C PRO A 189 9.07 -2.44 5.92
N LEU A 190 9.80 -3.53 6.22
CA LEU A 190 10.88 -4.03 5.36
C LEU A 190 10.39 -4.53 4.01
N SER A 191 9.32 -5.31 3.97
CA SER A 191 8.77 -5.82 2.72
C SER A 191 8.23 -4.70 1.82
N THR A 192 7.65 -3.63 2.43
CA THR A 192 7.23 -2.44 1.68
C THR A 192 8.43 -1.67 1.12
N ILE A 193 9.52 -1.52 1.87
CA ILE A 193 10.77 -0.90 1.39
C ILE A 193 11.32 -1.68 0.18
N ALA A 194 11.43 -3.01 0.31
CA ALA A 194 11.89 -3.87 -0.77
C ALA A 194 10.98 -3.76 -2.01
N PHE A 195 9.67 -3.74 -1.81
CA PHE A 195 8.68 -3.59 -2.87
C PHE A 195 8.78 -2.24 -3.60
N VAL A 196 9.01 -1.12 -2.90
CA VAL A 196 9.19 0.20 -3.56
C VAL A 196 10.41 0.20 -4.46
N ARG A 197 11.48 -0.55 -4.13
CA ARG A 197 12.61 -0.76 -5.04
C ARG A 197 12.21 -1.49 -6.33
N LEU A 198 11.34 -2.50 -6.22
CA LEU A 198 10.80 -3.16 -7.41
C LEU A 198 9.94 -2.20 -8.25
N CYS A 199 9.19 -1.32 -7.62
CA CYS A 199 8.44 -0.27 -8.33
C CYS A 199 9.37 0.69 -9.08
N GLU A 200 10.47 1.11 -8.46
CA GLU A 200 11.51 1.92 -9.11
C GLU A 200 12.12 1.17 -10.30
N GLU A 201 12.53 -0.10 -10.12
CA GLU A 201 13.05 -0.96 -11.20
C GLU A 201 12.05 -1.15 -12.34
N ALA A 202 10.76 -1.29 -12.03
CA ALA A 202 9.70 -1.39 -13.02
C ALA A 202 9.50 -0.11 -13.83
N GLY A 203 10.03 1.02 -13.36
CA GLY A 203 9.94 2.32 -14.02
C GLY A 203 8.76 3.17 -13.57
N VAL A 204 8.31 3.04 -12.31
CA VAL A 204 7.38 4.02 -11.70
C VAL A 204 8.08 5.38 -11.69
N PRO A 205 7.47 6.44 -12.26
CA PRO A 205 8.12 7.74 -12.34
C PRO A 205 8.36 8.37 -10.96
N ALA A 206 9.40 9.20 -10.85
CA ALA A 206 9.70 9.97 -9.65
C ALA A 206 8.47 10.75 -9.17
N GLY A 207 8.25 10.81 -7.87
CA GLY A 207 7.12 11.51 -7.24
C GLY A 207 5.75 10.80 -7.34
N VAL A 208 5.58 9.81 -8.24
CA VAL A 208 4.32 9.04 -8.35
C VAL A 208 4.08 8.18 -7.12
N LEU A 209 5.12 7.47 -6.66
CA LEU A 209 5.11 6.70 -5.43
C LEU A 209 6.20 7.23 -4.50
N ASN A 210 5.82 7.59 -3.28
CA ASN A 210 6.72 8.00 -2.22
C ASN A 210 6.54 7.08 -1.03
N LEU A 211 7.59 6.85 -0.24
CA LEU A 211 7.58 5.98 0.93
C LEU A 211 8.14 6.71 2.14
N VAL A 212 7.37 6.74 3.21
CA VAL A 212 7.80 7.21 4.53
C VAL A 212 7.44 6.19 5.60
N GLN A 213 8.44 5.60 6.23
CA GLN A 213 8.26 4.72 7.38
C GLN A 213 8.57 5.47 8.67
N GLY A 214 7.80 5.19 9.73
CA GLY A 214 7.98 5.81 11.04
C GLY A 214 6.70 5.83 11.86
N SER A 215 6.80 6.41 13.06
CA SER A 215 5.75 6.44 14.06
C SER A 215 4.45 7.04 13.52
N GLY A 216 3.34 6.31 13.70
CA GLY A 216 2.01 6.80 13.35
C GLY A 216 1.62 8.08 14.10
N ALA A 217 2.12 8.27 15.31
CA ALA A 217 1.87 9.48 16.10
C ALA A 217 2.55 10.74 15.52
N VAL A 218 3.70 10.57 14.86
CA VAL A 218 4.46 11.66 14.23
C VAL A 218 3.98 11.92 12.81
N LEU A 219 3.92 10.86 11.99
CA LEU A 219 3.60 10.98 10.56
C LEU A 219 2.10 11.16 10.31
N GLY A 220 1.25 10.59 11.18
CA GLY A 220 -0.21 10.62 11.03
C GLY A 220 -0.75 12.04 10.79
N PRO A 221 -0.55 12.99 11.71
CA PRO A 221 -1.02 14.37 11.52
C PRO A 221 -0.46 15.04 10.26
N ALA A 222 0.84 14.88 9.96
CA ALA A 222 1.48 15.49 8.80
C ALA A 222 0.93 14.97 7.46
N LEU A 223 0.44 13.71 7.45
CA LEU A 223 -0.14 13.08 6.26
C LEU A 223 -1.65 13.31 6.16
N THR A 224 -2.38 13.23 7.28
CA THR A 224 -3.86 13.20 7.25
C THR A 224 -4.53 14.56 7.47
N ASP A 225 -3.81 15.54 8.04
CA ASP A 225 -4.25 16.95 8.18
C ASP A 225 -3.59 17.86 7.11
N ASN A 226 -3.16 17.27 5.99
CA ASN A 226 -2.51 18.01 4.92
C ASN A 226 -3.52 18.35 3.80
N PRO A 227 -3.70 19.64 3.47
CA PRO A 227 -4.69 20.09 2.48
C PRO A 227 -4.37 19.63 1.04
N ASP A 228 -3.12 19.23 0.76
CA ASP A 228 -2.69 18.73 -0.54
C ASP A 228 -3.01 17.23 -0.74
N VAL A 229 -3.68 16.59 0.21
CA VAL A 229 -4.12 15.18 0.15
C VAL A 229 -5.60 15.11 -0.24
N ASP A 230 -5.90 14.40 -1.33
CA ASP A 230 -7.26 14.23 -1.85
C ASP A 230 -7.94 12.97 -1.34
N PHE A 231 -7.16 11.94 -0.98
CA PHE A 231 -7.70 10.64 -0.56
C PHE A 231 -6.79 9.96 0.49
N ILE A 232 -7.41 9.38 1.51
CA ILE A 232 -6.71 8.58 2.52
C ILE A 232 -7.29 7.17 2.50
N SER A 233 -6.44 6.16 2.31
CA SER A 233 -6.78 4.75 2.50
C SER A 233 -6.04 4.21 3.71
N PHE A 234 -6.78 3.85 4.75
CA PHE A 234 -6.26 3.37 6.02
C PHE A 234 -6.76 1.98 6.34
N THR A 235 -5.87 1.10 6.77
CA THR A 235 -6.23 -0.17 7.43
C THR A 235 -5.57 -0.23 8.79
N GLY A 236 -6.35 -0.51 9.84
CA GLY A 236 -5.83 -0.57 11.21
C GLY A 236 -6.90 -0.55 12.30
N GLY A 237 -6.54 -0.05 13.47
CA GLY A 237 -7.43 0.00 14.63
C GLY A 237 -8.56 1.04 14.52
N LEU A 238 -9.73 0.73 15.10
CA LEU A 238 -10.91 1.58 15.09
C LEU A 238 -10.63 3.01 15.56
N GLN A 239 -9.92 3.17 16.68
CA GLN A 239 -9.66 4.51 17.26
C GLN A 239 -8.83 5.38 16.31
N THR A 240 -7.80 4.81 15.68
CA THR A 240 -7.00 5.52 14.66
C THR A 240 -7.86 5.89 13.45
N GLY A 241 -8.72 4.98 12.98
CA GLY A 241 -9.63 5.25 11.87
C GLY A 241 -10.61 6.39 12.16
N ILE A 242 -11.11 6.49 13.40
CA ILE A 242 -11.96 7.62 13.85
C ILE A 242 -11.17 8.93 13.76
N VAL A 243 -9.97 9.00 14.36
CA VAL A 243 -9.12 10.21 14.34
C VAL A 243 -8.79 10.65 12.92
N ILE A 244 -8.43 9.71 12.05
CA ILE A 244 -8.17 9.99 10.62
C ILE A 244 -9.40 10.57 9.94
N SER A 245 -10.58 9.98 10.16
CA SER A 245 -11.84 10.43 9.56
C SER A 245 -12.23 11.83 10.03
N GLU A 246 -12.08 12.12 11.33
CA GLU A 246 -12.32 13.45 11.90
C GLU A 246 -11.36 14.51 11.35
N THR A 247 -10.08 14.14 11.20
CA THR A 247 -9.06 15.03 10.66
C THR A 247 -9.30 15.33 9.17
N ALA A 248 -9.56 14.30 8.38
CA ALA A 248 -9.86 14.42 6.96
C ALA A 248 -11.10 15.28 6.67
N ALA A 249 -12.11 15.23 7.55
CA ALA A 249 -13.33 16.03 7.41
C ALA A 249 -13.07 17.56 7.41
N LYS A 250 -11.98 18.04 8.02
CA LYS A 250 -11.62 19.46 8.02
C LYS A 250 -11.31 19.99 6.61
N HIS A 251 -10.78 19.14 5.76
CA HIS A 251 -10.38 19.45 4.38
C HIS A 251 -11.32 18.85 3.34
N VAL A 252 -12.40 18.15 3.77
CA VAL A 252 -13.30 17.39 2.91
C VAL A 252 -12.55 16.29 2.14
N THR A 253 -11.40 15.85 2.65
CA THR A 253 -10.59 14.77 2.08
C THR A 253 -11.38 13.46 2.14
N LYS A 254 -11.42 12.71 1.05
CA LYS A 254 -12.10 11.42 1.00
C LYS A 254 -11.32 10.35 1.77
N VAL A 255 -12.05 9.49 2.50
CA VAL A 255 -11.45 8.44 3.33
C VAL A 255 -12.07 7.09 3.02
N ALA A 256 -11.23 6.06 2.88
CA ALA A 256 -11.62 4.67 2.94
C ALA A 256 -10.89 4.03 4.13
N VAL A 257 -11.66 3.50 5.08
CA VAL A 257 -11.13 2.86 6.29
C VAL A 257 -11.52 1.39 6.31
N GLU A 258 -10.52 0.53 6.54
CA GLU A 258 -10.66 -0.87 6.83
C GLU A 258 -10.24 -1.10 8.28
N LEU A 259 -11.17 -1.57 9.10
CA LEU A 259 -11.02 -1.57 10.55
C LEU A 259 -11.17 -2.98 11.12
N GLY A 260 -10.76 -3.15 12.37
CA GLY A 260 -10.87 -4.42 13.07
C GLY A 260 -12.32 -4.85 13.27
N GLY A 261 -12.52 -6.15 13.30
CA GLY A 261 -13.82 -6.78 13.53
C GLY A 261 -13.65 -8.18 14.07
N LYS A 262 -14.80 -8.85 14.35
CA LYS A 262 -14.89 -10.25 14.75
C LYS A 262 -16.04 -10.88 13.99
N ASN A 263 -15.72 -11.65 12.95
CA ASN A 263 -16.71 -12.35 12.17
C ASN A 263 -17.16 -13.62 12.92
N PRO A 264 -18.48 -13.87 13.05
CA PRO A 264 -18.96 -15.12 13.61
C PRO A 264 -18.78 -16.27 12.62
N HIS A 265 -18.33 -17.43 13.10
CA HIS A 265 -18.41 -18.68 12.37
C HIS A 265 -19.52 -19.52 13.00
N ILE A 266 -20.60 -19.75 12.27
CA ILE A 266 -21.79 -20.41 12.77
C ILE A 266 -21.93 -21.77 12.07
N VAL A 267 -21.89 -22.85 12.84
CA VAL A 267 -22.05 -24.23 12.37
C VAL A 267 -23.37 -24.75 12.91
N PHE A 268 -24.32 -25.07 12.02
CA PHE A 268 -25.61 -25.67 12.42
C PHE A 268 -25.45 -27.17 12.67
N ASP A 269 -26.44 -27.77 13.34
CA ASP A 269 -26.43 -29.18 13.77
C ASP A 269 -26.56 -30.18 12.61
N ASP A 270 -27.02 -29.74 11.46
CA ASP A 270 -27.15 -30.52 10.22
C ASP A 270 -25.93 -30.36 9.27
N ALA A 271 -24.90 -29.61 9.67
CA ALA A 271 -23.70 -29.43 8.86
C ALA A 271 -22.83 -30.71 8.82
N ASP A 272 -22.06 -30.87 7.74
CA ASP A 272 -21.01 -31.87 7.69
C ASP A 272 -19.90 -31.48 8.69
N TRP A 273 -19.87 -32.20 9.80
CA TRP A 273 -18.96 -31.89 10.92
C TRP A 273 -17.48 -32.01 10.54
N GLU A 274 -17.10 -33.04 9.77
CA GLU A 274 -15.68 -33.26 9.43
C GLU A 274 -15.15 -32.11 8.56
N SER A 275 -15.87 -31.71 7.52
CA SER A 275 -15.46 -30.56 6.69
C SER A 275 -15.60 -29.23 7.42
N SER A 276 -16.53 -29.11 8.36
CA SER A 276 -16.71 -27.88 9.15
C SER A 276 -15.52 -27.61 10.07
N VAL A 277 -14.88 -28.63 10.64
CA VAL A 277 -13.70 -28.47 11.50
C VAL A 277 -12.56 -27.82 10.74
N ASP A 278 -12.24 -28.29 9.54
CA ASP A 278 -11.16 -27.74 8.72
C ASP A 278 -11.47 -26.28 8.32
N GLN A 279 -12.73 -25.97 7.96
CA GLN A 279 -13.14 -24.62 7.62
C GLN A 279 -13.05 -23.66 8.81
N VAL A 280 -13.44 -24.12 10.02
CA VAL A 280 -13.33 -23.31 11.25
C VAL A 280 -11.88 -23.03 11.58
N LEU A 281 -11.01 -24.04 11.50
CA LEU A 281 -9.59 -23.87 11.75
C LEU A 281 -8.96 -22.89 10.75
N THR A 282 -9.25 -23.05 9.46
CA THR A 282 -8.80 -22.13 8.43
C THR A 282 -9.30 -20.70 8.68
N GLY A 283 -10.58 -20.52 9.00
CA GLY A 283 -11.16 -19.18 9.24
C GLY A 283 -10.67 -18.49 10.53
N VAL A 284 -10.01 -19.22 11.44
CA VAL A 284 -9.48 -18.67 12.69
C VAL A 284 -7.98 -18.40 12.61
N PHE A 285 -7.22 -19.24 11.91
CA PHE A 285 -5.76 -19.24 11.95
C PHE A 285 -5.07 -18.81 10.65
N LEU A 286 -5.82 -18.58 9.56
CA LEU A 286 -5.31 -18.12 8.27
C LEU A 286 -5.90 -16.77 7.80
#